data_cb5717ef1556ea528cda545bafaab27d
#
_entry.id   cb5717ef1556ea528cda545bafaab27d
#
_cell.length_a   1.000
_cell.length_b   1.000
_cell.length_c   1.000
_cell.angle_alpha   90.00
_cell.angle_beta   90.00
_cell.angle_gamma   90.00
#
_symmetry.space_group_name_H-M   'P 1'
#
loop_
_entity.id
_entity.type
_entity.pdbx_description
1 polymer ?
#
loop_
_entity_poly.entity_id
_entity_poly.type
_entity_poly.pdbx_seq_one_letter_code
_entity_poly.pdbx_strand_id
1 'polypeptide(L)'
;TPPPPPPPPPPPPPPPPLPQNTIFLMIRRPPRSTQSTSRRQRQMCIRDRAEIAPISKPLATPVKPVEPAIKETAVRTEPHQVTRVQSNGEDELIPMTRMGKLIAHHMMESISTSAHVQSFIEVDVTNVVAWRNKVKDEFQRSEGEKLTFTPIFMEAVAKALKKYPMVNISVEGDTVIKKKNINIGMAAALPDGNLIVPVIKNADQLNLVGMAKVVNDLANRARNNALKPDEIKDGTYTVTNVGSFGSVFGTPIINQPQVGILALGAIRKMPAVIETEEGDFIGIRSKMFLSHSYDHRVVNGALGGMFVKTVADYLEAWDVDREI
;
A
#
# COMPACT_ATOMS: atom_id res chain seq x y z
N THR A 1 71.62 -9.10 14.38
CA THR A 1 70.19 -9.07 14.73
C THR A 1 69.66 -7.64 14.68
N PRO A 2 68.54 -7.34 13.98
CA PRO A 2 67.95 -6.01 13.98
C PRO A 2 67.42 -5.64 15.37
N PRO A 3 67.38 -4.34 15.75
CA PRO A 3 66.94 -3.91 17.07
C PRO A 3 65.45 -4.21 17.23
N PRO A 4 64.94 -4.47 18.47
CA PRO A 4 63.54 -4.72 18.72
C PRO A 4 62.68 -3.49 18.39
N PRO A 5 61.42 -3.69 17.96
CA PRO A 5 60.48 -2.61 17.64
C PRO A 5 60.17 -1.77 18.91
N PRO A 6 59.90 -0.46 18.77
CA PRO A 6 59.54 0.39 19.92
C PRO A 6 58.21 -0.05 20.55
N PRO A 7 58.02 0.18 21.86
CA PRO A 7 56.77 -0.18 22.54
C PRO A 7 55.57 0.65 22.01
N PRO A 8 54.36 0.12 22.04
CA PRO A 8 53.18 0.84 21.62
C PRO A 8 52.90 2.06 22.51
N PRO A 9 52.29 3.14 21.96
CA PRO A 9 51.96 4.32 22.75
C PRO A 9 50.90 3.99 23.83
N PRO A 10 50.87 4.71 24.95
CA PRO A 10 49.89 4.51 26.01
C PRO A 10 48.48 4.86 25.53
N PRO A 11 47.45 4.21 26.09
CA PRO A 11 46.04 4.50 25.73
C PRO A 11 45.65 5.94 26.12
N PRO A 12 44.74 6.59 25.38
CA PRO A 12 44.29 7.93 25.72
C PRO A 12 43.52 7.95 27.07
N PRO A 13 43.57 9.07 27.81
CA PRO A 13 42.87 9.20 29.08
C PRO A 13 41.35 9.12 28.90
N PRO A 14 40.62 8.62 29.89
CA PRO A 14 39.16 8.55 29.82
C PRO A 14 38.54 9.95 29.74
N PRO A 15 37.39 10.10 29.04
CA PRO A 15 36.70 11.39 28.94
C PRO A 15 36.19 11.85 30.33
N PRO A 16 36.12 13.19 30.58
CA PRO A 16 35.63 13.72 31.85
C PRO A 16 34.15 13.35 32.05
N PRO A 17 33.72 13.16 33.31
CA PRO A 17 32.32 12.87 33.61
C PRO A 17 31.42 14.04 33.22
N LEU A 18 30.27 13.71 32.58
CA LEU A 18 29.24 14.68 32.22
C LEU A 18 28.66 15.36 33.46
N PRO A 19 28.35 16.66 33.44
CA PRO A 19 27.74 17.35 34.57
C PRO A 19 26.35 16.75 34.87
N GLN A 20 26.19 16.34 36.10
CA GLN A 20 24.88 15.86 36.63
C GLN A 20 23.94 17.06 36.83
N ASN A 21 23.22 17.49 35.79
CA ASN A 21 22.06 18.34 35.96
C ASN A 21 20.83 17.46 36.12
N THR A 22 20.57 17.10 37.36
CA THR A 22 19.33 16.44 37.76
C THR A 22 18.19 17.47 37.77
N ILE A 23 17.52 17.61 36.68
CA ILE A 23 16.21 18.26 36.68
C ILE A 23 15.17 17.19 37.03
N PHE A 24 14.79 17.13 38.30
CA PHE A 24 13.63 16.40 38.77
C PHE A 24 12.36 17.06 38.23
N LEU A 25 11.86 16.60 37.10
CA LEU A 25 10.48 16.87 36.69
C LEU A 25 9.56 15.93 37.51
N MET A 26 9.01 16.47 38.59
CA MET A 26 7.91 15.84 39.30
C MET A 26 6.68 15.82 38.36
N ILE A 27 6.47 14.69 37.67
CA ILE A 27 5.20 14.42 37.01
C ILE A 27 4.17 14.14 38.11
N ARG A 28 3.36 15.14 38.44
CA ARG A 28 2.14 14.98 39.27
C ARG A 28 1.20 14.05 38.53
N ARG A 29 0.89 12.88 39.11
CA ARG A 29 -0.21 12.03 38.68
C ARG A 29 -1.51 12.84 38.73
N PRO A 30 -2.35 12.83 37.67
CA PRO A 30 -3.67 13.42 37.76
C PRO A 30 -4.54 12.65 38.76
N PRO A 31 -5.44 13.33 39.50
CA PRO A 31 -6.31 12.68 40.47
C PRO A 31 -7.26 11.70 39.73
N ARG A 32 -7.47 10.53 40.33
CA ARG A 32 -8.51 9.58 39.92
C ARG A 32 -9.86 10.29 39.99
N SER A 33 -10.43 10.65 38.84
CA SER A 33 -11.85 11.04 38.78
C SER A 33 -12.68 9.76 38.82
N THR A 34 -13.45 9.68 39.89
CA THR A 34 -14.49 8.70 40.15
C THR A 34 -15.51 8.68 39.00
N GLN A 35 -15.90 7.47 38.65
CA GLN A 35 -17.00 7.07 37.79
C GLN A 35 -18.24 7.94 37.97
N SER A 36 -18.67 8.67 36.92
CA SER A 36 -20.07 9.06 36.71
C SER A 36 -20.29 9.76 35.38
N THR A 37 -20.12 9.08 34.25
CA THR A 37 -20.64 9.59 32.95
C THR A 37 -20.97 8.47 31.94
N SER A 38 -21.21 7.27 32.40
CA SER A 38 -21.51 6.13 31.50
C SER A 38 -23.00 5.93 31.21
N ARG A 39 -23.92 6.80 31.68
CA ARG A 39 -25.36 6.63 31.44
C ARG A 39 -25.99 7.57 30.41
N ARG A 40 -25.30 8.60 29.94
CA ARG A 40 -25.85 9.54 28.94
C ARG A 40 -25.53 9.22 27.48
N GLN A 41 -24.55 8.38 27.20
CA GLN A 41 -24.21 7.99 25.82
C GLN A 41 -24.97 6.77 25.28
N ARG A 42 -25.76 6.07 26.12
CA ARG A 42 -26.60 4.94 25.69
C ARG A 42 -28.04 5.30 25.30
N GLN A 43 -28.42 6.55 25.39
CA GLN A 43 -29.80 6.98 25.08
C GLN A 43 -29.97 7.69 23.73
N MET A 44 -28.91 7.76 22.88
CA MET A 44 -28.98 8.47 21.60
C MET A 44 -29.16 7.56 20.38
N CYS A 45 -29.27 6.24 20.57
CA CYS A 45 -29.46 5.29 19.46
C CYS A 45 -30.76 4.48 19.51
N ILE A 46 -31.75 4.84 20.34
CA ILE A 46 -33.05 4.16 20.38
C ILE A 46 -34.16 5.21 20.50
N ARG A 47 -34.42 5.91 19.39
CA ARG A 47 -35.66 6.66 19.21
C ARG A 47 -35.92 6.86 17.72
N ASP A 48 -36.32 5.80 17.04
CA ASP A 48 -37.13 5.87 15.83
C ASP A 48 -37.87 4.55 15.64
N ARG A 49 -38.85 4.34 16.52
CA ARG A 49 -39.94 3.42 16.27
C ARG A 49 -41.23 4.15 16.66
N ALA A 50 -41.67 5.01 15.78
CA ALA A 50 -43.03 5.58 15.83
C ALA A 50 -44.01 4.52 15.42
N GLU A 51 -44.96 4.21 16.30
CA GLU A 51 -46.14 3.39 16.05
C GLU A 51 -46.96 3.97 14.91
N ILE A 52 -47.22 3.15 13.91
CA ILE A 52 -48.14 3.49 12.83
C ILE A 52 -49.55 3.12 13.31
N ALA A 53 -50.38 4.12 13.61
CA ALA A 53 -51.81 3.96 13.80
C ALA A 53 -52.53 3.72 12.44
N PRO A 54 -53.60 2.94 12.38
CA PRO A 54 -54.26 2.59 11.12
C PRO A 54 -55.07 3.77 10.57
N ILE A 55 -54.72 4.24 9.37
CA ILE A 55 -55.46 5.27 8.64
C ILE A 55 -56.64 4.62 7.90
N SER A 56 -57.85 5.02 8.24
CA SER A 56 -59.09 4.72 7.56
C SER A 56 -59.09 5.26 6.13
N LYS A 57 -59.59 4.45 5.17
CA LYS A 57 -59.75 4.78 3.74
C LYS A 57 -60.70 5.95 3.52
N PRO A 58 -60.35 6.96 2.72
CA PRO A 58 -61.33 7.84 2.07
C PRO A 58 -61.70 7.31 0.70
N LEU A 59 -62.97 7.53 0.40
CA LEU A 59 -63.73 7.21 -0.79
C LEU A 59 -63.17 7.90 -2.04
N ALA A 60 -63.11 7.15 -3.15
CA ALA A 60 -62.59 7.63 -4.42
C ALA A 60 -63.60 8.57 -5.12
N THR A 61 -63.11 9.74 -5.56
CA THR A 61 -63.75 10.53 -6.63
C THR A 61 -62.84 10.57 -7.85
N PRO A 62 -63.37 10.47 -9.07
CA PRO A 62 -62.53 10.35 -10.27
C PRO A 62 -61.99 11.72 -10.71
N VAL A 63 -60.68 11.84 -10.74
CA VAL A 63 -59.98 12.99 -11.29
C VAL A 63 -59.46 12.64 -12.68
N LYS A 64 -59.80 13.50 -13.66
CA LYS A 64 -59.35 13.43 -15.06
C LYS A 64 -57.82 13.43 -15.15
N PRO A 65 -57.25 12.77 -16.20
CA PRO A 65 -55.78 12.78 -16.39
C PRO A 65 -55.28 14.16 -16.76
N VAL A 66 -54.41 14.70 -15.93
CA VAL A 66 -53.58 15.86 -16.28
C VAL A 66 -52.21 15.30 -16.67
N GLU A 67 -51.85 15.50 -17.92
CA GLU A 67 -50.57 15.17 -18.52
C GLU A 67 -49.48 16.02 -17.84
N PRO A 68 -48.43 15.44 -17.24
CA PRO A 68 -47.33 16.24 -16.69
C PRO A 68 -46.40 16.62 -17.81
N ALA A 69 -46.39 17.88 -18.17
CA ALA A 69 -45.28 18.47 -18.97
C ALA A 69 -43.99 18.40 -18.15
N ILE A 70 -43.18 17.40 -18.42
CA ILE A 70 -41.80 17.31 -17.94
C ILE A 70 -40.99 18.41 -18.65
N LYS A 71 -40.78 19.55 -18.00
CA LYS A 71 -39.74 20.47 -18.40
C LYS A 71 -38.42 19.81 -18.06
N GLU A 72 -37.75 19.22 -19.04
CA GLU A 72 -36.32 18.92 -19.01
C GLU A 72 -35.57 20.21 -18.77
N THR A 73 -35.18 20.44 -17.51
CA THR A 73 -34.18 21.44 -17.18
C THR A 73 -32.84 20.82 -17.57
N ALA A 74 -32.43 21.06 -18.83
CA ALA A 74 -31.09 20.76 -19.26
C ALA A 74 -30.11 21.46 -18.31
N VAL A 75 -29.47 20.69 -17.43
CA VAL A 75 -28.30 21.15 -16.67
C VAL A 75 -27.23 21.44 -17.72
N ARG A 76 -27.14 22.73 -18.06
CA ARG A 76 -26.08 23.25 -18.93
C ARG A 76 -24.78 23.12 -18.15
N THR A 77 -24.07 22.02 -18.31
CA THR A 77 -22.67 21.88 -17.91
C THR A 77 -21.88 22.92 -18.70
N GLU A 78 -21.57 24.04 -18.06
CA GLU A 78 -20.64 25.00 -18.63
C GLU A 78 -19.32 24.26 -18.82
N PRO A 79 -18.72 24.31 -20.02
CA PRO A 79 -17.39 23.75 -20.23
C PRO A 79 -16.44 24.50 -19.29
N HIS A 80 -15.76 23.77 -18.40
CA HIS A 80 -14.66 24.32 -17.61
C HIS A 80 -13.74 25.06 -18.57
N GLN A 81 -13.72 26.40 -18.50
CA GLN A 81 -12.74 27.20 -19.22
C GLN A 81 -11.37 26.77 -18.76
N VAL A 82 -10.68 26.04 -19.60
CA VAL A 82 -9.25 25.75 -19.42
C VAL A 82 -8.55 27.09 -19.42
N THR A 83 -8.15 27.55 -18.24
CA THR A 83 -7.37 28.79 -18.09
C THR A 83 -6.09 28.58 -18.92
N ARG A 84 -6.00 29.26 -20.07
CA ARG A 84 -4.77 29.24 -20.87
C ARG A 84 -3.69 29.87 -20.01
N VAL A 85 -2.68 29.08 -19.62
CA VAL A 85 -1.47 29.60 -19.00
C VAL A 85 -0.85 30.57 -20.00
N GLN A 86 -0.81 31.86 -19.65
CA GLN A 86 -0.08 32.86 -20.45
C GLN A 86 1.39 32.66 -20.12
N SER A 87 2.14 32.16 -21.09
CA SER A 87 3.60 32.08 -21.04
C SER A 87 4.18 33.50 -21.10
N ASN A 88 5.06 33.83 -20.18
CA ASN A 88 5.72 35.14 -20.10
C ASN A 88 6.86 35.31 -21.16
N GLY A 89 6.88 34.50 -22.21
CA GLY A 89 7.88 34.57 -23.28
C GLY A 89 9.25 33.96 -22.98
N GLU A 90 9.54 33.69 -21.70
CA GLU A 90 10.73 32.96 -21.22
C GLU A 90 10.44 31.48 -20.90
N ASP A 91 9.16 31.12 -20.84
CA ASP A 91 8.72 29.74 -20.48
C ASP A 91 8.75 28.84 -21.73
N GLU A 92 9.33 27.66 -21.62
CA GLU A 92 9.28 26.62 -22.64
C GLU A 92 7.98 25.82 -22.51
N LEU A 93 7.16 25.81 -23.55
CA LEU A 93 5.92 25.03 -23.62
C LEU A 93 6.19 23.62 -24.14
N ILE A 94 6.25 22.64 -23.25
CA ILE A 94 6.47 21.23 -23.59
C ILE A 94 5.12 20.50 -23.62
N PRO A 95 4.60 20.09 -24.79
CA PRO A 95 3.35 19.37 -24.89
C PRO A 95 3.50 17.96 -24.34
N MET A 96 2.52 17.52 -23.54
CA MET A 96 2.47 16.13 -23.04
C MET A 96 2.38 15.15 -24.22
N THR A 97 3.12 14.04 -24.12
CA THR A 97 3.03 12.93 -25.06
C THR A 97 1.62 12.29 -25.02
N ARG A 98 1.25 11.53 -26.05
CA ARG A 98 -0.03 10.79 -26.07
C ARG A 98 -0.17 9.87 -24.86
N MET A 99 0.90 9.16 -24.49
CA MET A 99 0.94 8.29 -23.33
C MET A 99 0.78 9.10 -22.02
N GLY A 100 1.50 10.21 -21.88
CA GLY A 100 1.40 11.09 -20.71
C GLY A 100 -0.02 11.64 -20.51
N LYS A 101 -0.72 12.03 -21.59
CA LYS A 101 -2.13 12.47 -21.52
C LYS A 101 -3.06 11.36 -21.05
N LEU A 102 -2.84 10.12 -21.53
CA LEU A 102 -3.63 8.96 -21.14
C LEU A 102 -3.42 8.62 -19.64
N ILE A 103 -2.17 8.61 -19.19
CA ILE A 103 -1.83 8.38 -17.77
C ILE A 103 -2.47 9.45 -16.90
N ALA A 104 -2.35 10.73 -17.26
CA ALA A 104 -2.95 11.83 -16.50
C ALA A 104 -4.48 11.66 -16.40
N HIS A 105 -5.14 11.29 -17.50
CA HIS A 105 -6.58 11.02 -17.50
C HIS A 105 -6.94 9.88 -16.54
N HIS A 106 -6.26 8.74 -16.61
CA HIS A 106 -6.52 7.59 -15.72
C HIS A 106 -6.27 7.91 -14.24
N MET A 107 -5.25 8.71 -13.93
CA MET A 107 -4.98 9.11 -12.55
C MET A 107 -6.07 10.02 -11.99
N MET A 108 -6.55 10.99 -12.77
CA MET A 108 -7.65 11.87 -12.37
C MET A 108 -8.97 11.11 -12.25
N GLU A 109 -9.24 10.19 -13.18
CA GLU A 109 -10.40 9.29 -13.12
C GLU A 109 -10.37 8.45 -11.84
N SER A 110 -9.21 7.88 -11.48
CA SER A 110 -9.07 7.08 -10.26
C SER A 110 -9.35 7.90 -8.99
N ILE A 111 -8.79 9.12 -8.91
CA ILE A 111 -9.00 10.00 -7.75
C ILE A 111 -10.47 10.42 -7.62
N SER A 112 -11.16 10.66 -8.74
CA SER A 112 -12.57 11.03 -8.72
C SER A 112 -13.51 9.85 -8.45
N THR A 113 -13.08 8.63 -8.77
CA THR A 113 -13.90 7.40 -8.63
C THR A 113 -13.78 6.77 -7.26
N SER A 114 -12.57 6.68 -6.72
CA SER A 114 -12.28 5.95 -5.48
C SER A 114 -12.03 6.87 -4.29
N ALA A 115 -12.63 6.55 -3.15
CA ALA A 115 -12.33 7.23 -1.88
C ALA A 115 -11.03 6.68 -1.28
N HIS A 116 -9.89 7.25 -1.69
CA HIS A 116 -8.57 6.79 -1.28
C HIS A 116 -8.31 6.99 0.22
N VAL A 117 -8.02 5.91 0.92
CA VAL A 117 -7.51 5.90 2.30
C VAL A 117 -6.24 5.07 2.34
N GLN A 118 -5.31 5.40 3.22
CA GLN A 118 -4.04 4.70 3.35
C GLN A 118 -3.86 4.12 4.75
N SER A 119 -3.26 2.92 4.80
CA SER A 119 -2.74 2.31 6.01
C SER A 119 -1.25 2.04 5.84
N PHE A 120 -0.45 2.42 6.82
CA PHE A 120 1.00 2.24 6.83
C PHE A 120 1.38 1.26 7.94
N ILE A 121 2.32 0.38 7.66
CA ILE A 121 2.89 -0.50 8.67
C ILE A 121 4.41 -0.59 8.49
N GLU A 122 5.15 -0.54 9.57
CA GLU A 122 6.57 -0.86 9.59
C GLU A 122 6.74 -2.36 9.75
N VAL A 123 7.68 -2.94 8.98
CA VAL A 123 7.91 -4.39 8.93
C VAL A 123 9.39 -4.68 9.12
N ASP A 124 9.71 -5.63 9.98
CA ASP A 124 11.07 -6.18 10.12
C ASP A 124 11.29 -7.29 9.09
N VAL A 125 12.12 -7.00 8.10
CA VAL A 125 12.47 -7.93 7.02
C VAL A 125 13.89 -8.50 7.17
N THR A 126 14.46 -8.47 8.39
CA THR A 126 15.83 -8.92 8.65
C THR A 126 16.01 -10.38 8.22
N ASN A 127 15.06 -11.25 8.57
CA ASN A 127 15.08 -12.67 8.21
C ASN A 127 14.99 -12.86 6.69
N VAL A 128 14.11 -12.11 6.01
CA VAL A 128 13.99 -12.13 4.53
C VAL A 128 15.31 -11.73 3.88
N VAL A 129 15.95 -10.66 4.38
CA VAL A 129 17.24 -10.17 3.84
C VAL A 129 18.35 -11.19 4.07
N ALA A 130 18.45 -11.76 5.28
CA ALA A 130 19.43 -12.79 5.63
C ALA A 130 19.27 -14.03 4.75
N TRP A 131 18.05 -14.58 4.70
CA TRP A 131 17.70 -15.73 3.90
C TRP A 131 18.02 -15.52 2.41
N ARG A 132 17.51 -14.43 1.83
CA ARG A 132 17.75 -14.13 0.40
C ARG A 132 19.24 -14.00 0.10
N ASN A 133 20.04 -13.40 0.99
CA ASN A 133 21.48 -13.30 0.77
C ASN A 133 22.20 -14.65 0.88
N LYS A 134 21.70 -15.56 1.71
CA LYS A 134 22.22 -16.94 1.86
C LYS A 134 21.96 -17.75 0.58
N VAL A 135 20.79 -17.63 -0.02
CA VAL A 135 20.33 -18.55 -1.09
C VAL A 135 20.47 -18.00 -2.52
N LYS A 136 20.65 -16.69 -2.72
CA LYS A 136 20.61 -16.04 -4.04
C LYS A 136 21.58 -16.60 -5.09
N ASP A 137 22.80 -16.97 -4.66
CA ASP A 137 23.84 -17.41 -5.56
C ASP A 137 23.63 -18.88 -5.97
N GLU A 138 23.08 -19.69 -5.07
CA GLU A 138 22.68 -21.07 -5.35
C GLU A 138 21.43 -21.08 -6.26
N PHE A 139 20.44 -20.25 -5.93
CA PHE A 139 19.26 -20.06 -6.78
C PHE A 139 19.62 -19.66 -8.21
N GLN A 140 20.57 -18.75 -8.38
CA GLN A 140 21.01 -18.34 -9.72
C GLN A 140 21.72 -19.48 -10.46
N ARG A 141 22.45 -20.35 -9.75
CA ARG A 141 23.12 -21.50 -10.37
C ARG A 141 22.14 -22.62 -10.74
N SER A 142 21.16 -22.90 -9.90
CA SER A 142 20.18 -23.97 -10.11
C SER A 142 19.09 -23.60 -11.11
N GLU A 143 18.53 -22.38 -10.98
CA GLU A 143 17.37 -21.94 -11.72
C GLU A 143 17.69 -21.03 -12.92
N GLY A 144 18.94 -20.57 -13.05
CA GLY A 144 19.37 -19.63 -14.10
C GLY A 144 18.86 -18.20 -13.92
N GLU A 145 18.14 -17.92 -12.83
CA GLU A 145 17.43 -16.66 -12.58
C GLU A 145 17.96 -15.93 -11.34
N LYS A 146 17.87 -14.59 -11.33
CA LYS A 146 18.23 -13.78 -10.15
C LYS A 146 17.10 -13.78 -9.14
N LEU A 147 17.36 -14.14 -7.90
CA LEU A 147 16.41 -13.95 -6.80
C LEU A 147 16.49 -12.52 -6.25
N THR A 148 15.51 -11.70 -6.65
CA THR A 148 15.29 -10.35 -6.08
C THR A 148 14.30 -10.40 -4.91
N PHE A 149 14.07 -9.29 -4.22
CA PHE A 149 13.06 -9.22 -3.16
C PHE A 149 11.62 -9.22 -3.71
N THR A 150 11.41 -8.77 -4.94
CA THR A 150 10.07 -8.62 -5.51
C THR A 150 9.26 -9.93 -5.50
N PRO A 151 9.78 -11.10 -5.93
CA PRO A 151 9.05 -12.35 -5.86
C PRO A 151 8.56 -12.71 -4.45
N ILE A 152 9.38 -12.42 -3.43
CA ILE A 152 9.05 -12.69 -2.03
C ILE A 152 7.86 -11.84 -1.59
N PHE A 153 7.86 -10.55 -1.93
CA PHE A 153 6.75 -9.66 -1.63
C PHE A 153 5.48 -10.03 -2.40
N MET A 154 5.62 -10.45 -3.68
CA MET A 154 4.46 -10.91 -4.46
C MET A 154 3.84 -12.17 -3.86
N GLU A 155 4.64 -13.12 -3.37
CA GLU A 155 4.16 -14.30 -2.66
C GLU A 155 3.39 -13.92 -1.39
N ALA A 156 3.93 -13.01 -0.57
CA ALA A 156 3.27 -12.52 0.64
C ALA A 156 1.92 -11.86 0.34
N VAL A 157 1.87 -11.01 -0.69
CA VAL A 157 0.64 -10.33 -1.13
C VAL A 157 -0.38 -11.34 -1.67
N ALA A 158 0.05 -12.32 -2.49
CA ALA A 158 -0.84 -13.35 -3.02
C ALA A 158 -1.51 -14.16 -1.90
N LYS A 159 -0.75 -14.52 -0.85
CA LYS A 159 -1.29 -15.21 0.34
C LYS A 159 -2.25 -14.34 1.14
N ALA A 160 -1.96 -13.04 1.29
CA ALA A 160 -2.85 -12.11 1.97
C ALA A 160 -4.15 -11.89 1.18
N LEU A 161 -4.11 -11.76 -0.15
CA LEU A 161 -5.30 -11.65 -1.00
C LEU A 161 -6.19 -12.91 -0.93
N LYS A 162 -5.57 -14.09 -0.83
CA LYS A 162 -6.31 -15.34 -0.65
C LYS A 162 -7.04 -15.38 0.71
N LYS A 163 -6.43 -14.85 1.76
CA LYS A 163 -7.02 -14.74 3.11
C LYS A 163 -8.10 -13.66 3.19
N TYR A 164 -7.92 -12.55 2.47
CA TYR A 164 -8.85 -11.41 2.45
C TYR A 164 -9.42 -11.17 1.04
N PRO A 165 -10.30 -12.02 0.53
CA PRO A 165 -10.78 -11.95 -0.84
C PRO A 165 -11.62 -10.70 -1.11
N MET A 166 -12.08 -9.97 -0.09
CA MET A 166 -12.77 -8.68 -0.22
C MET A 166 -11.82 -7.51 -0.52
N VAL A 167 -10.51 -7.74 -0.58
CA VAL A 167 -9.52 -6.80 -1.14
C VAL A 167 -9.26 -7.10 -2.63
N ASN A 168 -9.63 -8.31 -3.10
CA ASN A 168 -9.49 -8.76 -4.49
C ASN A 168 -10.82 -8.58 -5.27
N ILE A 169 -11.30 -7.36 -5.32
CA ILE A 169 -12.61 -7.01 -5.89
C ILE A 169 -12.49 -5.84 -6.87
N SER A 170 -13.56 -5.59 -7.62
CA SER A 170 -13.80 -4.33 -8.34
C SER A 170 -15.19 -3.81 -8.04
N VAL A 171 -15.42 -2.53 -8.31
CA VAL A 171 -16.74 -1.87 -8.11
C VAL A 171 -17.25 -1.41 -9.45
N GLU A 172 -18.51 -1.74 -9.75
CA GLU A 172 -19.22 -1.28 -10.94
C GLU A 172 -20.60 -0.77 -10.51
N GLY A 173 -20.79 0.55 -10.56
CA GLY A 173 -21.96 1.21 -9.98
C GLY A 173 -22.11 0.86 -8.49
N ASP A 174 -23.23 0.27 -8.12
CA ASP A 174 -23.54 -0.18 -6.75
C ASP A 174 -23.21 -1.66 -6.51
N THR A 175 -22.50 -2.31 -7.46
CA THR A 175 -22.20 -3.74 -7.39
C THR A 175 -20.74 -3.99 -7.14
N VAL A 176 -20.46 -4.87 -6.17
CA VAL A 176 -19.10 -5.37 -5.87
C VAL A 176 -18.88 -6.68 -6.62
N ILE A 177 -17.85 -6.73 -7.44
CA ILE A 177 -17.47 -7.92 -8.21
C ILE A 177 -16.27 -8.57 -7.54
N LYS A 178 -16.49 -9.70 -6.86
CA LYS A 178 -15.42 -10.50 -6.26
C LYS A 178 -14.69 -11.29 -7.34
N LYS A 179 -13.39 -11.01 -7.52
CA LYS A 179 -12.56 -11.71 -8.51
C LYS A 179 -12.19 -13.10 -8.00
N LYS A 180 -12.31 -14.10 -8.88
CA LYS A 180 -11.92 -15.49 -8.57
C LYS A 180 -10.40 -15.66 -8.63
N ASN A 181 -9.77 -15.10 -9.65
CA ASN A 181 -8.33 -15.19 -9.87
C ASN A 181 -7.60 -14.08 -9.11
N ILE A 182 -6.41 -14.35 -8.64
CA ILE A 182 -5.52 -13.37 -8.02
C ILE A 182 -4.44 -13.01 -9.05
N ASN A 183 -4.65 -11.87 -9.72
CA ASN A 183 -3.76 -11.36 -10.75
C ASN A 183 -3.07 -10.11 -10.24
N ILE A 184 -1.78 -10.19 -9.92
CA ILE A 184 -1.06 -9.08 -9.29
C ILE A 184 -0.34 -8.26 -10.35
N GLY A 185 -0.74 -7.00 -10.49
CA GLY A 185 -0.01 -6.02 -11.27
C GLY A 185 1.29 -5.62 -10.56
N MET A 186 2.39 -5.61 -11.30
CA MET A 186 3.71 -5.20 -10.81
C MET A 186 4.13 -3.91 -11.52
N ALA A 187 4.15 -2.79 -10.81
CA ALA A 187 4.59 -1.53 -11.40
C ALA A 187 6.09 -1.59 -11.76
N ALA A 188 6.40 -1.42 -13.02
CA ALA A 188 7.76 -1.41 -13.57
C ALA A 188 8.06 -0.06 -14.22
N ALA A 189 9.19 0.54 -13.82
CA ALA A 189 9.68 1.78 -14.44
C ALA A 189 10.31 1.47 -15.80
N LEU A 190 9.95 2.30 -16.79
CA LEU A 190 10.51 2.28 -18.13
C LEU A 190 11.72 3.22 -18.23
N PRO A 191 12.61 3.03 -19.22
CA PRO A 191 13.77 3.91 -19.41
C PRO A 191 13.42 5.38 -19.68
N ASP A 192 12.23 5.64 -20.22
CA ASP A 192 11.70 6.99 -20.50
C ASP A 192 11.07 7.68 -19.27
N GLY A 193 11.13 7.06 -18.09
CA GLY A 193 10.55 7.58 -16.85
C GLY A 193 9.06 7.26 -16.67
N ASN A 194 8.40 6.66 -17.65
CA ASN A 194 7.02 6.21 -17.54
C ASN A 194 6.94 4.92 -16.69
N LEU A 195 5.73 4.60 -16.23
CA LEU A 195 5.41 3.36 -15.54
C LEU A 195 4.50 2.50 -16.39
N ILE A 196 4.77 1.19 -16.41
CA ILE A 196 3.87 0.18 -16.95
C ILE A 196 3.60 -0.87 -15.88
N VAL A 197 2.43 -1.49 -15.91
CA VAL A 197 2.00 -2.45 -14.89
C VAL A 197 1.72 -3.81 -15.52
N PRO A 198 2.76 -4.62 -15.81
CA PRO A 198 2.55 -6.01 -16.22
C PRO A 198 1.88 -6.82 -15.10
N VAL A 199 1.12 -7.84 -15.49
CA VAL A 199 0.24 -8.60 -14.60
C VAL A 199 0.71 -10.04 -14.49
N ILE A 200 1.01 -10.46 -13.28
CA ILE A 200 1.29 -11.84 -12.90
C ILE A 200 -0.06 -12.56 -12.73
N LYS A 201 -0.44 -13.38 -13.68
CA LYS A 201 -1.70 -14.12 -13.66
C LYS A 201 -1.66 -15.27 -12.66
N ASN A 202 -2.76 -15.46 -11.91
CA ASN A 202 -2.92 -16.55 -10.93
C ASN A 202 -1.73 -16.64 -9.95
N ALA A 203 -1.32 -15.50 -9.39
CA ALA A 203 -0.13 -15.37 -8.55
C ALA A 203 -0.16 -16.28 -7.30
N ASP A 204 -1.34 -16.65 -6.82
CA ASP A 204 -1.54 -17.57 -5.69
C ASP A 204 -1.24 -19.04 -5.98
N GLN A 205 -1.08 -19.40 -7.27
CA GLN A 205 -0.75 -20.76 -7.72
C GLN A 205 0.75 -20.95 -7.96
N LEU A 206 1.53 -19.88 -7.97
CA LEU A 206 2.97 -19.93 -8.21
C LEU A 206 3.72 -20.20 -6.90
N ASN A 207 4.68 -21.13 -6.96
CA ASN A 207 5.71 -21.22 -5.93
C ASN A 207 6.75 -20.10 -6.12
N LEU A 208 7.69 -19.95 -5.20
CA LEU A 208 8.67 -18.86 -5.24
C LEU A 208 9.55 -18.88 -6.50
N VAL A 209 9.94 -20.07 -6.98
CA VAL A 209 10.72 -20.24 -8.23
C VAL A 209 9.93 -19.75 -9.43
N GLY A 210 8.69 -20.22 -9.58
CA GLY A 210 7.79 -19.78 -10.65
C GLY A 210 7.51 -18.28 -10.59
N MET A 211 7.30 -17.75 -9.39
CA MET A 211 7.12 -16.31 -9.17
C MET A 211 8.36 -15.52 -9.60
N ALA A 212 9.56 -15.97 -9.25
CA ALA A 212 10.81 -15.30 -9.64
C ALA A 212 11.00 -15.27 -11.16
N LYS A 213 10.74 -16.40 -11.84
CA LYS A 213 10.81 -16.50 -13.31
C LYS A 213 9.85 -15.53 -13.99
N VAL A 214 8.60 -15.50 -13.56
CA VAL A 214 7.57 -14.61 -14.14
C VAL A 214 7.89 -13.14 -13.86
N VAL A 215 8.29 -12.79 -12.64
CA VAL A 215 8.67 -11.41 -12.26
C VAL A 215 9.84 -10.91 -13.10
N ASN A 216 10.89 -11.72 -13.24
CA ASN A 216 12.08 -11.34 -14.01
C ASN A 216 11.78 -11.21 -15.51
N ASP A 217 11.03 -12.16 -16.09
CA ASP A 217 10.62 -12.14 -17.49
C ASP A 217 9.79 -10.87 -17.80
N LEU A 218 8.71 -10.64 -17.05
CA LEU A 218 7.85 -9.48 -17.24
C LEU A 218 8.63 -8.16 -17.05
N ALA A 219 9.50 -8.08 -16.04
CA ALA A 219 10.31 -6.88 -15.81
C ALA A 219 11.31 -6.62 -16.95
N ASN A 220 11.95 -7.67 -17.49
CA ASN A 220 12.88 -7.53 -18.60
C ASN A 220 12.16 -7.13 -19.89
N ARG A 221 11.02 -7.77 -20.20
CA ARG A 221 10.23 -7.43 -21.39
C ARG A 221 9.59 -6.05 -21.26
N ALA A 222 9.20 -5.60 -20.06
CA ALA A 222 8.75 -4.24 -19.82
C ALA A 222 9.81 -3.22 -20.22
N ARG A 223 11.05 -3.37 -19.73
CA ARG A 223 12.16 -2.44 -20.06
C ARG A 223 12.51 -2.40 -21.53
N ASN A 224 12.28 -3.50 -22.25
CA ASN A 224 12.55 -3.65 -23.67
C ASN A 224 11.32 -3.33 -24.55
N ASN A 225 10.23 -2.79 -23.98
CA ASN A 225 8.96 -2.53 -24.68
C ASN A 225 8.41 -3.75 -25.43
N ALA A 226 8.64 -4.96 -24.90
CA ALA A 226 8.28 -6.24 -25.52
C ALA A 226 7.09 -6.94 -24.80
N LEU A 227 6.32 -6.22 -23.99
CA LEU A 227 5.11 -6.74 -23.36
C LEU A 227 3.97 -6.89 -24.37
N LYS A 228 3.22 -7.98 -24.24
CA LYS A 228 2.00 -8.19 -25.02
C LYS A 228 0.83 -7.43 -24.40
N PRO A 229 -0.17 -6.99 -25.19
CA PRO A 229 -1.34 -6.27 -24.66
C PRO A 229 -2.12 -7.02 -23.57
N ASP A 230 -2.15 -8.37 -23.61
CA ASP A 230 -2.85 -9.20 -22.62
C ASP A 230 -2.09 -9.32 -21.30
N GLU A 231 -0.81 -8.94 -21.27
CA GLU A 231 0.03 -9.00 -20.07
C GLU A 231 -0.09 -7.76 -19.20
N ILE A 232 -0.80 -6.74 -19.66
CA ILE A 232 -1.09 -5.51 -18.91
C ILE A 232 -2.58 -5.38 -18.52
N LYS A 233 -3.39 -6.40 -18.82
CA LYS A 233 -4.83 -6.41 -18.56
C LYS A 233 -5.20 -7.38 -17.44
N ASP A 234 -6.42 -7.19 -16.91
CA ASP A 234 -7.06 -8.07 -15.92
C ASP A 234 -6.29 -8.22 -14.60
N GLY A 235 -5.46 -7.22 -14.23
CA GLY A 235 -4.90 -7.12 -12.90
C GLY A 235 -6.01 -6.88 -11.87
N THR A 236 -5.94 -7.58 -10.73
CA THR A 236 -6.97 -7.48 -9.67
C THR A 236 -6.48 -6.75 -8.43
N TYR A 237 -5.17 -6.61 -8.29
CA TYR A 237 -4.48 -5.86 -7.26
C TYR A 237 -3.12 -5.40 -7.80
N THR A 238 -2.58 -4.28 -7.33
CA THR A 238 -1.29 -3.77 -7.82
C THR A 238 -0.27 -3.66 -6.69
N VAL A 239 0.99 -3.97 -6.99
CA VAL A 239 2.15 -3.73 -6.12
C VAL A 239 3.12 -2.81 -6.83
N THR A 240 3.58 -1.77 -6.15
CA THR A 240 4.58 -0.83 -6.65
C THR A 240 5.78 -0.76 -5.71
N ASN A 241 6.99 -0.69 -6.25
CA ASN A 241 8.21 -0.60 -5.45
C ASN A 241 8.80 0.81 -5.53
N VAL A 242 8.45 1.67 -4.57
CA VAL A 242 8.97 3.03 -4.46
C VAL A 242 10.36 3.06 -3.79
N GLY A 243 10.69 1.99 -3.07
CA GLY A 243 11.99 1.83 -2.39
C GLY A 243 13.17 1.73 -3.37
N SER A 244 12.93 1.30 -4.62
CA SER A 244 13.96 1.31 -5.67
C SER A 244 14.46 2.72 -6.01
N PHE A 245 13.68 3.75 -5.69
CA PHE A 245 14.03 5.18 -5.84
C PHE A 245 14.46 5.81 -4.51
N GLY A 246 14.63 5.02 -3.44
CA GLY A 246 15.02 5.50 -2.12
C GLY A 246 13.87 6.02 -1.25
N SER A 247 12.61 5.99 -1.74
CA SER A 247 11.46 6.42 -0.96
C SER A 247 11.19 5.47 0.19
N VAL A 248 10.95 6.03 1.38
CA VAL A 248 10.69 5.25 2.60
C VAL A 248 9.28 4.68 2.59
N PHE A 249 8.31 5.47 2.16
CA PHE A 249 6.91 5.10 1.95
C PHE A 249 6.30 6.01 0.87
N GLY A 250 5.10 5.69 0.42
CA GLY A 250 4.38 6.48 -0.57
C GLY A 250 2.87 6.31 -0.44
N THR A 251 2.11 7.16 -1.12
CA THR A 251 0.65 7.11 -1.20
C THR A 251 0.23 6.84 -2.64
N PRO A 252 0.33 5.59 -3.12
CA PRO A 252 0.06 5.29 -4.52
C PRO A 252 -1.43 5.47 -4.84
N ILE A 253 -1.70 5.93 -6.07
CA ILE A 253 -3.06 6.03 -6.61
C ILE A 253 -3.50 4.65 -7.09
N ILE A 254 -4.74 4.27 -6.80
CA ILE A 254 -5.31 2.98 -7.18
C ILE A 254 -5.41 2.88 -8.70
N ASN A 255 -5.01 1.75 -9.26
CA ASN A 255 -5.15 1.46 -10.69
C ASN A 255 -6.55 0.88 -10.95
N GLN A 256 -7.43 1.69 -11.55
CA GLN A 256 -8.81 1.26 -11.84
C GLN A 256 -8.85 0.02 -12.75
N PRO A 257 -9.83 -0.88 -12.61
CA PRO A 257 -10.96 -0.91 -11.68
C PRO A 257 -10.68 -1.62 -10.34
N GLN A 258 -9.42 -1.75 -9.95
CA GLN A 258 -9.01 -2.34 -8.67
C GLN A 258 -9.43 -1.47 -7.50
N VAL A 259 -9.47 -2.06 -6.30
CA VAL A 259 -9.81 -1.32 -5.07
C VAL A 259 -8.62 -1.15 -4.12
N GLY A 260 -7.44 -1.62 -4.51
CA GLY A 260 -6.25 -1.51 -3.65
C GLY A 260 -4.94 -1.60 -4.41
N ILE A 261 -3.92 -0.97 -3.84
CA ILE A 261 -2.54 -0.96 -4.29
C ILE A 261 -1.61 -0.93 -3.08
N LEU A 262 -0.52 -1.67 -3.13
CA LEU A 262 0.51 -1.71 -2.10
C LEU A 262 1.81 -1.09 -2.61
N ALA A 263 2.34 -0.10 -1.89
CA ALA A 263 3.68 0.41 -2.12
C ALA A 263 4.68 -0.22 -1.14
N LEU A 264 5.79 -0.68 -1.68
CA LEU A 264 6.93 -1.22 -0.96
C LEU A 264 7.96 -0.11 -0.79
N GLY A 265 8.26 0.27 0.46
CA GLY A 265 9.29 1.25 0.79
C GLY A 265 10.71 0.69 0.71
N ALA A 266 11.70 1.56 0.86
CA ALA A 266 13.11 1.17 0.89
C ALA A 266 13.43 0.34 2.13
N ILE A 267 14.14 -0.79 1.94
CA ILE A 267 14.69 -1.56 3.05
C ILE A 267 15.90 -0.81 3.60
N ARG A 268 15.89 -0.49 4.92
CA ARG A 268 16.95 0.25 5.58
C ARG A 268 17.38 -0.45 6.85
N LYS A 269 18.69 -0.39 7.17
CA LYS A 269 19.18 -0.81 8.47
C LYS A 269 18.88 0.29 9.49
N MET A 270 18.21 -0.10 10.58
CA MET A 270 17.79 0.82 11.65
C MET A 270 18.04 0.19 13.01
N PRO A 271 18.36 1.00 14.06
CA PRO A 271 18.33 0.51 15.43
C PRO A 271 16.88 0.18 15.80
N ALA A 272 16.72 -0.96 16.44
CA ALA A 272 15.40 -1.41 16.92
C ALA A 272 15.55 -2.09 18.27
N VAL A 273 14.49 -2.01 19.08
CA VAL A 273 14.38 -2.81 20.30
C VAL A 273 14.13 -4.26 19.91
N ILE A 274 14.88 -5.14 20.48
CA ILE A 274 14.73 -6.59 20.38
C ILE A 274 14.35 -7.10 21.76
N GLU A 275 13.09 -7.58 21.87
CA GLU A 275 12.56 -8.18 23.10
C GLU A 275 13.05 -9.63 23.21
N THR A 276 13.62 -9.99 24.35
CA THR A 276 14.02 -11.37 24.66
C THR A 276 13.60 -11.73 26.07
N GLU A 277 13.67 -13.00 26.40
CA GLU A 277 13.37 -13.50 27.76
C GLU A 277 14.28 -12.89 28.84
N GLU A 278 15.48 -12.46 28.47
CA GLU A 278 16.46 -11.84 29.35
C GLU A 278 16.28 -10.31 29.48
N GLY A 279 15.39 -9.71 28.67
CA GLY A 279 15.11 -8.28 28.61
C GLY A 279 15.29 -7.68 27.23
N ASP A 280 15.07 -6.37 27.13
CA ASP A 280 15.14 -5.63 25.90
C ASP A 280 16.58 -5.16 25.62
N PHE A 281 17.01 -5.29 24.36
CA PHE A 281 18.27 -4.70 23.91
C PHE A 281 18.11 -4.02 22.54
N ILE A 282 19.03 -3.11 22.21
CA ILE A 282 19.05 -2.42 20.93
C ILE A 282 19.90 -3.21 19.95
N GLY A 283 19.30 -3.60 18.83
CA GLY A 283 19.98 -4.28 17.74
C GLY A 283 19.77 -3.59 16.40
N ILE A 284 20.55 -3.99 15.40
CA ILE A 284 20.39 -3.50 14.02
C ILE A 284 19.44 -4.43 13.28
N ARG A 285 18.32 -3.87 12.78
CA ARG A 285 17.33 -4.58 11.99
C ARG A 285 17.17 -3.98 10.60
N SER A 286 16.86 -4.81 9.63
CA SER A 286 16.46 -4.38 8.30
C SER A 286 14.96 -4.14 8.29
N LYS A 287 14.51 -2.89 8.23
CA LYS A 287 13.11 -2.51 8.28
C LYS A 287 12.68 -1.80 7.01
N MET A 288 11.40 -1.90 6.70
CA MET A 288 10.75 -1.19 5.61
C MET A 288 9.33 -0.80 5.96
N PHE A 289 8.75 0.12 5.21
CA PHE A 289 7.32 0.43 5.30
C PHE A 289 6.54 -0.22 4.16
N LEU A 290 5.37 -0.72 4.49
CA LEU A 290 4.33 -1.09 3.54
C LEU A 290 3.24 -0.02 3.60
N SER A 291 2.87 0.53 2.44
CA SER A 291 1.82 1.55 2.32
C SER A 291 0.70 0.99 1.47
N HIS A 292 -0.45 0.71 2.09
CA HIS A 292 -1.63 0.17 1.43
C HIS A 292 -2.65 1.29 1.20
N SER A 293 -2.86 1.68 -0.08
CA SER A 293 -3.98 2.54 -0.49
C SER A 293 -5.16 1.68 -0.92
N TYR A 294 -6.35 2.01 -0.44
CA TYR A 294 -7.58 1.26 -0.73
C TYR A 294 -8.79 2.18 -0.88
N ASP A 295 -9.80 1.69 -1.60
CA ASP A 295 -11.05 2.40 -1.83
C ASP A 295 -12.00 2.21 -0.64
N HIS A 296 -12.15 3.26 0.17
CA HIS A 296 -12.94 3.20 1.41
C HIS A 296 -14.45 3.07 1.18
N ARG A 297 -14.91 3.17 -0.05
CA ARG A 297 -16.31 2.86 -0.38
C ARG A 297 -16.67 1.41 -0.12
N VAL A 298 -15.70 0.49 -0.27
CA VAL A 298 -15.90 -0.98 -0.19
C VAL A 298 -14.89 -1.69 0.71
N VAL A 299 -13.73 -1.10 1.00
CA VAL A 299 -12.74 -1.60 1.94
C VAL A 299 -12.68 -0.67 3.13
N ASN A 300 -13.16 -1.13 4.29
CA ASN A 300 -13.09 -0.34 5.52
C ASN A 300 -11.69 -0.41 6.16
N GLY A 301 -11.43 0.49 7.12
CA GLY A 301 -10.12 0.60 7.77
C GLY A 301 -9.66 -0.67 8.48
N ALA A 302 -10.59 -1.45 9.06
CA ALA A 302 -10.27 -2.72 9.70
C ALA A 302 -9.81 -3.76 8.67
N LEU A 303 -10.51 -3.90 7.55
CA LEU A 303 -10.14 -4.84 6.48
C LEU A 303 -8.81 -4.43 5.83
N GLY A 304 -8.64 -3.14 5.49
CA GLY A 304 -7.40 -2.62 4.91
C GLY A 304 -6.19 -2.79 5.84
N GLY A 305 -6.38 -2.50 7.14
CA GLY A 305 -5.35 -2.68 8.17
C GLY A 305 -5.00 -4.15 8.40
N MET A 306 -5.99 -5.05 8.52
CA MET A 306 -5.75 -6.49 8.69
C MET A 306 -5.07 -7.11 7.47
N PHE A 307 -5.39 -6.65 6.27
CA PHE A 307 -4.74 -7.11 5.05
C PHE A 307 -3.25 -6.78 5.05
N VAL A 308 -2.89 -5.51 5.24
CA VAL A 308 -1.47 -5.11 5.23
C VAL A 308 -0.70 -5.70 6.41
N LYS A 309 -1.35 -5.86 7.57
CA LYS A 309 -0.76 -6.57 8.72
C LYS A 309 -0.47 -8.03 8.38
N THR A 310 -1.35 -8.73 7.67
CA THR A 310 -1.09 -10.11 7.27
C THR A 310 0.10 -10.22 6.30
N VAL A 311 0.29 -9.24 5.41
CA VAL A 311 1.50 -9.18 4.57
C VAL A 311 2.75 -8.99 5.44
N ALA A 312 2.67 -8.08 6.42
CA ALA A 312 3.75 -7.82 7.37
C ALA A 312 4.11 -9.07 8.18
N ASP A 313 3.11 -9.69 8.83
CA ASP A 313 3.28 -10.90 9.65
C ASP A 313 3.92 -12.05 8.85
N TYR A 314 3.54 -12.19 7.57
CA TYR A 314 4.14 -13.21 6.69
C TYR A 314 5.62 -12.95 6.44
N LEU A 315 6.02 -11.69 6.26
CA LEU A 315 7.42 -11.31 6.03
C LEU A 315 8.27 -11.39 7.31
N GLU A 316 7.70 -11.03 8.46
CA GLU A 316 8.38 -11.10 9.75
C GLU A 316 8.58 -12.54 10.22
N ALA A 317 7.60 -13.42 9.96
CA ALA A 317 7.67 -14.86 10.25
C ALA A 317 8.48 -15.66 9.20
N TRP A 318 9.29 -14.98 8.37
CA TRP A 318 10.06 -15.67 7.33
C TRP A 318 11.06 -16.63 7.92
N ASP A 319 10.99 -17.89 7.49
CA ASP A 319 11.92 -18.92 7.90
C ASP A 319 13.27 -18.73 7.19
N VAL A 320 14.34 -18.56 7.99
CA VAL A 320 15.73 -18.39 7.50
C VAL A 320 16.35 -19.69 6.96
N ASP A 321 15.75 -20.83 7.25
CA ASP A 321 16.19 -22.14 6.78
C ASP A 321 15.24 -22.74 5.73
N ARG A 322 14.29 -21.93 5.24
CA ARG A 322 13.39 -22.31 4.16
C ARG A 322 14.18 -22.80 2.94
N GLU A 323 13.88 -24.02 2.48
CA GLU A 323 14.35 -24.57 1.22
C GLU A 323 13.62 -23.94 0.02
N ILE A 324 14.26 -23.91 -1.15
CA ILE A 324 13.73 -23.31 -2.38
C ILE A 324 13.23 -24.40 -3.32
#